data_092ac8311c144a608f23b6d22faa14b9
#
_entry.id   092ac8311c144a608f23b6d22faa14b9
#
_cell.length_a   1.000
_cell.length_b   1.000
_cell.length_c   1.000
_cell.angle_alpha   90.00
_cell.angle_beta   90.00
_cell.angle_gamma   90.00
#
_symmetry.space_group_name_H-M   'P 1'
#
loop_
_entity.id
_entity.type
_entity.pdbx_description
1 polymer ?
#
loop_
_entity_poly.entity_id
_entity_poly.type
_entity_poly.pdbx_seq_one_letter_code
_entity_poly.pdbx_strand_id
1 'polypeptide(L)'
;MRERPIAATGILAAFCEAAMLSLVDFHLARRVGDLSGEAAPAVQLAFALAVRELRLGSVCLDLATAAAELLPEVDGEVDVDVTALPWPEPTAWLAAVAASPAVAGPDDEGRAFRLDGSLLYLDRYWRQERRLADLLRARSDAD
;
A
#
# COMPACT_ATOMS: atom_id res chain seq x y z
N MET A 1 10.04 20.74 10.17
CA MET A 1 8.60 20.42 10.38
C MET A 1 8.16 19.45 9.31
N ARG A 2 7.56 18.36 9.70
CA ARG A 2 7.08 17.36 8.75
C ARG A 2 5.74 17.77 8.18
N GLU A 3 5.55 17.48 6.90
CA GLU A 3 4.33 17.83 6.21
C GLU A 3 3.16 16.97 6.69
N ARG A 4 2.00 17.61 6.82
CA ARG A 4 0.76 16.95 7.17
C ARG A 4 -0.37 17.53 6.34
N PRO A 5 -1.12 16.70 5.59
CA PRO A 5 -2.28 17.21 4.84
C PRO A 5 -3.34 17.74 5.82
N ILE A 6 -3.98 18.83 5.45
CA ILE A 6 -5.02 19.44 6.28
C ILE A 6 -6.15 18.45 6.57
N ALA A 7 -6.48 17.59 5.60
CA ALA A 7 -7.55 16.60 5.73
C ALA A 7 -7.14 15.31 6.45
N ALA A 8 -5.85 15.14 6.78
CA ALA A 8 -5.39 13.93 7.44
C ALA A 8 -5.74 13.95 8.92
N THR A 9 -6.39 12.91 9.40
CA THR A 9 -6.79 12.73 10.79
C THR A 9 -6.53 11.29 11.22
N GLY A 10 -6.49 11.06 12.53
CA GLY A 10 -6.35 9.72 13.10
C GLY A 10 -5.10 9.00 12.66
N ILE A 11 -5.26 7.76 12.23
CA ILE A 11 -4.15 6.88 11.86
C ILE A 11 -3.30 7.45 10.72
N LEU A 12 -3.93 8.00 9.68
CA LEU A 12 -3.21 8.56 8.53
C LEU A 12 -2.36 9.76 8.94
N ALA A 13 -2.88 10.62 9.83
CA ALA A 13 -2.13 11.76 10.33
C ALA A 13 -0.87 11.31 11.07
N ALA A 14 -0.97 10.28 11.90
CA ALA A 14 0.18 9.77 12.64
C ALA A 14 1.29 9.30 11.69
N PHE A 15 0.93 8.62 10.61
CA PHE A 15 1.92 8.14 9.63
C PHE A 15 2.52 9.28 8.81
N CYS A 16 1.74 10.31 8.49
CA CYS A 16 2.28 11.50 7.82
C CYS A 16 3.26 12.25 8.73
N GLU A 17 2.92 12.43 10.00
CA GLU A 17 3.78 13.12 10.96
C GLU A 17 5.08 12.36 11.22
N ALA A 18 5.05 11.03 11.13
CA ALA A 18 6.24 10.20 11.28
C ALA A 18 7.07 10.09 10.01
N ALA A 19 6.73 10.83 8.94
CA ALA A 19 7.37 10.76 7.63
C ALA A 19 7.30 9.39 6.96
N MET A 20 6.33 8.57 7.35
CA MET A 20 6.04 7.30 6.68
C MET A 20 5.25 7.51 5.39
N LEU A 21 4.49 8.61 5.31
CA LEU A 21 3.69 8.96 4.12
C LEU A 21 3.99 10.39 3.69
N SER A 22 4.09 10.59 2.38
CA SER A 22 4.15 11.92 1.79
C SER A 22 2.74 12.42 1.47
N LEU A 23 2.62 13.70 1.10
CA LEU A 23 1.36 14.28 0.66
C LEU A 23 0.79 13.53 -0.54
N VAL A 24 1.65 13.12 -1.48
CA VAL A 24 1.24 12.38 -2.67
C VAL A 24 0.63 11.03 -2.28
N ASP A 25 1.27 10.30 -1.39
CA ASP A 25 0.79 9.00 -0.92
C ASP A 25 -0.60 9.13 -0.30
N PHE A 26 -0.76 10.11 0.58
CA PHE A 26 -2.03 10.37 1.25
C PHE A 26 -3.14 10.73 0.26
N HIS A 27 -2.86 11.70 -0.62
CA HIS A 27 -3.89 12.21 -1.54
C HIS A 27 -4.32 11.17 -2.58
N LEU A 28 -3.39 10.37 -3.09
CA LEU A 28 -3.74 9.29 -4.03
C LEU A 28 -4.60 8.22 -3.35
N ALA A 29 -4.23 7.81 -2.13
CA ALA A 29 -5.00 6.82 -1.39
C ALA A 29 -6.42 7.33 -1.09
N ARG A 30 -6.53 8.58 -0.69
CA ARG A 30 -7.83 9.19 -0.41
C ARG A 30 -8.69 9.29 -1.66
N ARG A 31 -8.09 9.67 -2.79
CA ARG A 31 -8.83 9.76 -4.04
C ARG A 31 -9.35 8.40 -4.49
N VAL A 32 -8.53 7.35 -4.39
CA VAL A 32 -8.97 5.99 -4.69
C VAL A 32 -10.11 5.60 -3.75
N GLY A 33 -9.98 5.89 -2.47
CA GLY A 33 -11.03 5.62 -1.50
C GLY A 33 -12.35 6.32 -1.85
N ASP A 34 -12.28 7.60 -2.18
CA ASP A 34 -13.47 8.38 -2.56
C ASP A 34 -14.12 7.83 -3.82
N LEU A 35 -13.33 7.48 -4.84
CA LEU A 35 -13.84 6.98 -6.12
C LEU A 35 -14.43 5.57 -6.01
N SER A 36 -13.93 4.75 -5.10
CA SER A 36 -14.37 3.35 -4.95
C SER A 36 -15.30 3.11 -3.77
N GLY A 37 -15.54 4.13 -2.95
CA GLY A 37 -16.41 4.00 -1.79
C GLY A 37 -15.74 3.43 -0.55
N GLU A 38 -14.40 3.42 -0.51
CA GLU A 38 -13.67 2.95 0.66
C GLU A 38 -13.39 4.09 1.63
N ALA A 39 -13.98 4.02 2.82
CA ALA A 39 -13.84 5.05 3.85
C ALA A 39 -13.03 4.59 5.07
N ALA A 40 -12.70 3.31 5.18
CA ALA A 40 -12.00 2.77 6.35
C ALA A 40 -10.55 3.28 6.42
N PRO A 41 -10.15 3.96 7.50
CA PRO A 41 -8.78 4.51 7.60
C PRO A 41 -7.67 3.47 7.49
N ALA A 42 -7.86 2.28 8.06
CA ALA A 42 -6.86 1.22 7.99
C ALA A 42 -6.64 0.74 6.55
N VAL A 43 -7.69 0.67 5.74
CA VAL A 43 -7.59 0.29 4.33
C VAL A 43 -6.94 1.40 3.52
N GLN A 44 -7.32 2.65 3.77
CA GLN A 44 -6.68 3.80 3.12
C GLN A 44 -5.19 3.88 3.47
N LEU A 45 -4.81 3.51 4.69
CA LEU A 45 -3.41 3.40 5.07
C LEU A 45 -2.66 2.38 4.21
N ALA A 46 -3.27 1.21 3.96
CA ALA A 46 -2.66 0.21 3.09
C ALA A 46 -2.47 0.76 1.68
N PHE A 47 -3.44 1.49 1.15
CA PHE A 47 -3.33 2.11 -0.17
C PHE A 47 -2.20 3.15 -0.21
N ALA A 48 -2.11 4.01 0.80
CA ALA A 48 -1.08 5.03 0.88
C ALA A 48 0.32 4.42 0.97
N LEU A 49 0.48 3.37 1.76
CA LEU A 49 1.75 2.67 1.89
C LEU A 49 2.13 1.93 0.60
N ALA A 50 1.15 1.37 -0.12
CA ALA A 50 1.40 0.74 -1.41
C ALA A 50 1.89 1.76 -2.45
N VAL A 51 1.28 2.94 -2.49
CA VAL A 51 1.73 4.04 -3.36
C VAL A 51 3.15 4.47 -2.97
N ARG A 52 3.43 4.59 -1.68
CA ARG A 52 4.75 4.91 -1.18
C ARG A 52 5.80 3.90 -1.65
N GLU A 53 5.51 2.61 -1.49
CA GLU A 53 6.43 1.56 -1.90
C GLU A 53 6.73 1.62 -3.40
N LEU A 54 5.70 1.86 -4.21
CA LEU A 54 5.87 2.01 -5.65
C LEU A 54 6.76 3.22 -5.97
N ARG A 55 6.54 4.35 -5.30
CA ARG A 55 7.32 5.57 -5.48
C ARG A 55 8.79 5.37 -5.11
N LEU A 56 9.06 4.49 -4.15
CA LEU A 56 10.40 4.16 -3.68
C LEU A 56 11.06 2.99 -4.43
N GLY A 57 10.39 2.49 -5.48
CA GLY A 57 10.96 1.47 -6.35
C GLY A 57 10.51 0.04 -6.09
N SER A 58 9.61 -0.18 -5.13
CA SER A 58 9.01 -1.49 -4.89
C SER A 58 7.71 -1.62 -5.65
N VAL A 59 7.36 -2.83 -6.07
CA VAL A 59 6.14 -3.05 -6.85
C VAL A 59 4.92 -3.41 -5.99
N CYS A 60 5.14 -3.78 -4.73
CA CYS A 60 4.06 -4.19 -3.83
C CYS A 60 4.37 -3.85 -2.38
N LEU A 61 3.33 -3.93 -1.57
CA LEU A 61 3.40 -3.80 -0.11
C LEU A 61 3.03 -5.14 0.52
N ASP A 62 3.87 -5.65 1.41
CA ASP A 62 3.53 -6.85 2.18
C ASP A 62 2.88 -6.44 3.49
N LEU A 63 1.57 -6.66 3.60
CA LEU A 63 0.79 -6.29 4.79
C LEU A 63 1.19 -7.10 6.02
N ALA A 64 1.76 -8.28 5.83
CA ALA A 64 2.18 -9.13 6.95
C ALA A 64 3.44 -8.62 7.63
N THR A 65 4.32 -7.93 6.90
CA THR A 65 5.64 -7.53 7.40
C THR A 65 5.86 -6.02 7.43
N ALA A 66 4.90 -5.22 6.97
CA ALA A 66 5.07 -3.78 6.82
C ALA A 66 5.54 -3.08 8.10
N ALA A 67 4.94 -3.41 9.24
CA ALA A 67 5.28 -2.78 10.51
C ALA A 67 6.73 -3.06 10.94
N ALA A 68 7.28 -4.21 10.54
CA ALA A 68 8.63 -4.61 10.89
C ALA A 68 9.69 -4.12 9.90
N GLU A 69 9.31 -3.87 8.65
CA GLU A 69 10.26 -3.63 7.56
C GLU A 69 10.29 -2.20 7.04
N LEU A 70 9.19 -1.46 7.11
CA LEU A 70 9.14 -0.11 6.54
C LEU A 70 9.86 0.91 7.41
N LEU A 71 10.58 1.81 6.76
CA LEU A 71 11.33 2.88 7.41
C LEU A 71 10.80 4.25 6.95
N PRO A 72 10.86 5.28 7.83
CA PRO A 72 10.42 6.61 7.43
C PRO A 72 11.35 7.23 6.39
N GLU A 73 10.77 8.09 5.55
CA GLU A 73 11.50 8.86 4.54
C GLU A 73 12.02 10.15 5.17
N VAL A 74 13.22 10.10 5.72
CA VAL A 74 13.85 11.29 6.32
C VAL A 74 15.35 11.28 6.04
N ASP A 75 15.91 12.46 5.89
CA ASP A 75 17.35 12.66 5.80
C ASP A 75 17.94 12.81 7.19
N GLY A 76 18.99 12.04 7.50
CA GLY A 76 19.70 12.12 8.77
C GLY A 76 19.11 11.23 9.85
N GLU A 77 19.54 11.50 11.08
CA GLU A 77 19.05 10.76 12.25
C GLU A 77 17.59 11.09 12.53
N VAL A 78 16.81 10.05 12.73
CA VAL A 78 15.38 10.19 13.00
C VAL A 78 15.08 9.52 14.32
N ASP A 79 14.48 10.30 15.21
CA ASP A 79 14.04 9.83 16.52
C ASP A 79 12.58 9.40 16.44
N VAL A 80 12.28 8.51 15.48
CA VAL A 80 10.92 7.96 15.29
C VAL A 80 10.95 6.46 15.51
N ASP A 81 10.19 6.02 16.50
CA ASP A 81 9.96 4.61 16.71
C ASP A 81 8.79 4.17 15.82
N VAL A 82 9.11 3.58 14.68
CA VAL A 82 8.13 3.11 13.71
C VAL A 82 7.21 2.06 14.33
N THR A 83 7.70 1.24 15.24
CA THR A 83 6.89 0.21 15.89
C THR A 83 5.85 0.79 16.85
N ALA A 84 6.02 2.02 17.30
CA ALA A 84 5.08 2.72 18.17
C ALA A 84 3.91 3.36 17.40
N LEU A 85 3.96 3.37 16.07
CA LEU A 85 2.85 3.88 15.25
C LEU A 85 1.62 2.96 15.39
N PRO A 86 0.41 3.51 15.17
CA PRO A 86 -0.82 2.73 15.33
C PRO A 86 -1.08 1.78 14.16
N TRP A 87 -0.14 0.85 13.93
CA TRP A 87 -0.29 -0.17 12.89
C TRP A 87 -1.51 -1.04 13.17
N PRO A 88 -2.34 -1.33 12.14
CA PRO A 88 -3.40 -2.30 12.31
C PRO A 88 -2.84 -3.69 12.62
N GLU A 89 -3.61 -4.52 13.31
CA GLU A 89 -3.23 -5.91 13.52
C GLU A 89 -3.18 -6.62 12.15
N PRO A 90 -2.08 -7.34 11.81
CA PRO A 90 -1.88 -7.83 10.44
C PRO A 90 -3.00 -8.69 9.87
N THR A 91 -3.56 -9.61 10.65
CA THR A 91 -4.64 -10.49 10.18
C THR A 91 -5.91 -9.70 9.90
N ALA A 92 -6.28 -8.80 10.82
CA ALA A 92 -7.46 -7.96 10.65
C ALA A 92 -7.28 -6.97 9.50
N TRP A 93 -6.06 -6.44 9.36
CA TRP A 93 -5.73 -5.51 8.27
C TRP A 93 -5.89 -6.18 6.91
N LEU A 94 -5.31 -7.38 6.78
CA LEU A 94 -5.39 -8.16 5.55
C LEU A 94 -6.85 -8.47 5.19
N ALA A 95 -7.65 -8.87 6.17
CA ALA A 95 -9.06 -9.16 5.95
C ALA A 95 -9.84 -7.91 5.50
N ALA A 96 -9.57 -6.76 6.12
CA ALA A 96 -10.21 -5.50 5.76
C ALA A 96 -9.85 -5.06 4.34
N VAL A 97 -8.57 -5.18 3.97
CA VAL A 97 -8.11 -4.86 2.62
C VAL A 97 -8.75 -5.79 1.59
N ALA A 98 -8.79 -7.08 1.89
CA ALA A 98 -9.41 -8.07 0.99
C ALA A 98 -10.90 -7.81 0.75
N ALA A 99 -11.58 -7.23 1.72
CA ALA A 99 -13.01 -6.91 1.62
C ALA A 99 -13.30 -5.56 0.97
N SER A 100 -12.27 -4.78 0.64
CA SER A 100 -12.43 -3.42 0.10
C SER A 100 -12.97 -3.44 -1.33
N PRO A 101 -13.90 -2.52 -1.68
CA PRO A 101 -14.37 -2.40 -3.06
C PRO A 101 -13.30 -1.91 -4.05
N ALA A 102 -12.19 -1.35 -3.56
CA ALA A 102 -11.08 -0.89 -4.38
C ALA A 102 -10.07 -2.01 -4.69
N VAL A 103 -10.22 -3.18 -4.07
CA VAL A 103 -9.24 -4.27 -4.15
C VAL A 103 -9.84 -5.47 -4.87
N ALA A 104 -9.11 -5.98 -5.88
CA ALA A 104 -9.48 -7.17 -6.61
C ALA A 104 -8.74 -8.39 -6.05
N GLY A 105 -9.41 -9.53 -6.04
CA GLY A 105 -8.74 -10.82 -5.89
C GLY A 105 -8.11 -11.25 -7.22
N PRO A 106 -7.47 -12.43 -7.26
CA PRO A 106 -6.72 -12.85 -8.47
C PRO A 106 -7.54 -12.91 -9.74
N ASP A 107 -8.84 -13.19 -9.64
CA ASP A 107 -9.72 -13.37 -10.80
C ASP A 107 -10.59 -12.15 -11.13
N ASP A 108 -10.54 -11.09 -10.32
CA ASP A 108 -11.34 -9.89 -10.54
C ASP A 108 -10.62 -8.92 -11.48
N GLU A 109 -11.40 -8.03 -12.10
CA GLU A 109 -10.86 -7.00 -12.98
C GLU A 109 -11.47 -5.63 -12.65
N GLY A 110 -10.80 -4.57 -13.12
CA GLY A 110 -11.35 -3.22 -13.08
C GLY A 110 -11.26 -2.52 -11.74
N ARG A 111 -10.36 -2.94 -10.86
CA ARG A 111 -10.14 -2.31 -9.56
C ARG A 111 -8.76 -1.65 -9.50
N ALA A 112 -8.61 -0.67 -8.61
CA ALA A 112 -7.36 0.09 -8.51
C ALA A 112 -6.21 -0.73 -7.91
N PHE A 113 -6.52 -1.59 -6.96
CA PHE A 113 -5.54 -2.43 -6.27
C PHE A 113 -5.85 -3.90 -6.44
N ARG A 114 -4.84 -4.72 -6.22
CA ARG A 114 -4.97 -6.18 -6.27
C ARG A 114 -4.22 -6.79 -5.10
N LEU A 115 -4.88 -7.73 -4.44
CA LEU A 115 -4.31 -8.46 -3.33
C LEU A 115 -3.98 -9.88 -3.77
N ASP A 116 -2.73 -10.29 -3.59
CA ASP A 116 -2.26 -11.64 -3.86
C ASP A 116 -1.57 -12.16 -2.60
N GLY A 117 -2.24 -13.05 -1.85
CA GLY A 117 -1.80 -13.44 -0.52
C GLY A 117 -1.80 -12.25 0.43
N SER A 118 -0.63 -11.89 0.97
CA SER A 118 -0.45 -10.70 1.81
C SER A 118 0.11 -9.51 1.03
N LEU A 119 0.34 -9.66 -0.28
CA LEU A 119 0.96 -8.65 -1.12
C LEU A 119 -0.09 -7.78 -1.81
N LEU A 120 -0.03 -6.48 -1.54
CA LEU A 120 -0.92 -5.50 -2.15
C LEU A 120 -0.20 -4.76 -3.26
N TYR A 121 -0.77 -4.83 -4.46
CA TYR A 121 -0.22 -4.19 -5.67
C TYR A 121 -1.19 -3.15 -6.19
N LEU A 122 -0.69 -2.14 -6.89
CA LEU A 122 -1.53 -1.45 -7.86
C LEU A 122 -1.81 -2.42 -8.99
N ASP A 123 -3.08 -2.54 -9.42
CA ASP A 123 -3.51 -3.57 -10.37
C ASP A 123 -2.68 -3.56 -11.65
N ARG A 124 -2.35 -2.37 -12.16
CA ARG A 124 -1.52 -2.21 -13.35
C ARG A 124 -0.18 -2.94 -13.24
N TYR A 125 0.50 -2.81 -12.10
CA TYR A 125 1.82 -3.40 -11.89
C TYR A 125 1.74 -4.91 -11.66
N TRP A 126 0.70 -5.38 -10.99
CA TRP A 126 0.45 -6.81 -10.83
C TRP A 126 0.27 -7.48 -12.19
N ARG A 127 -0.49 -6.85 -13.10
CA ARG A 127 -0.71 -7.39 -14.45
C ARG A 127 0.58 -7.44 -15.26
N GLN A 128 1.43 -6.43 -15.12
CA GLN A 128 2.73 -6.40 -15.80
C GLN A 128 3.63 -7.53 -15.30
N GLU A 129 3.70 -7.78 -14.01
CA GLU A 129 4.48 -8.86 -13.44
C GLU A 129 3.97 -10.24 -13.88
N ARG A 130 2.66 -10.42 -13.90
CA ARG A 130 2.07 -11.68 -14.37
C ARG A 130 2.36 -11.92 -15.83
N ARG A 131 2.26 -10.90 -16.65
CA ARG A 131 2.58 -11.01 -18.08
C ARG A 131 4.03 -11.39 -18.30
N LEU A 132 4.96 -10.77 -17.57
CA LEU A 132 6.37 -11.10 -17.66
C LEU A 132 6.64 -12.54 -17.22
N ALA A 133 6.06 -12.97 -16.11
CA ALA A 133 6.20 -14.33 -15.62
C ALA A 133 5.68 -15.37 -16.62
N ASP A 134 4.54 -15.09 -17.23
CA ASP A 134 3.95 -15.96 -18.26
C ASP A 134 4.83 -16.05 -19.50
N LEU A 135 5.41 -14.93 -19.95
CA LEU A 135 6.32 -14.89 -21.08
C LEU A 135 7.60 -15.67 -20.79
N LEU A 136 8.15 -15.54 -19.60
CA LEU A 136 9.36 -16.27 -19.21
C LEU A 136 9.11 -17.79 -19.13
N ARG A 137 7.95 -18.21 -18.63
CA ARG A 137 7.57 -19.63 -18.59
C ARG A 137 7.39 -20.20 -20.00
N ALA A 138 6.68 -19.48 -20.86
CA ALA A 138 6.49 -19.91 -22.25
C ALA A 138 7.83 -20.06 -22.98
N ARG A 139 8.76 -19.14 -22.73
CA ARG A 139 10.09 -19.17 -23.34
C ARG A 139 10.92 -20.37 -22.83
N SER A 140 10.82 -20.69 -21.53
CA SER A 140 11.49 -21.82 -20.93
C SER A 140 10.93 -23.14 -21.48
N ASP A 141 9.62 -23.23 -21.67
CA ASP A 141 8.95 -24.43 -22.18
C ASP A 141 9.21 -24.66 -23.68
N ALA A 142 9.61 -23.63 -24.41
CA ALA A 142 9.90 -23.70 -25.84
C ALA A 142 11.31 -24.23 -26.15
N ASP A 143 12.20 -24.29 -25.16
CA ASP A 143 13.58 -24.75 -25.32
C ASP A 143 13.75 -26.25 -25.12
#